data_5fb2d8abb55498db002ebf9819eff5b5
#
_entry.id   5fb2d8abb55498db002ebf9819eff5b5
#
_cell.length_a   1.000
_cell.length_b   1.000
_cell.length_c   1.000
_cell.angle_alpha   90.00
_cell.angle_beta   90.00
_cell.angle_gamma   90.00
#
_symmetry.space_group_name_H-M   'P 1'
#
loop_
_entity.id
_entity.type
_entity.pdbx_description
1 polymer ?
#
loop_
_entity_poly.entity_id
_entity_poly.type
_entity_poly.pdbx_seq_one_letter_code
_entity_poly.pdbx_strand_id
1 'polypeptide(L)'
;MLKSVDKMFKEIGFIKIEETGEYVKYERVDDISPGTQVLLISRKRHFPSSVKTYYDNFLNGSTVISPVGLTYYETKLVLKKMKKIGWTY
;
A
#
# COMPACT_ATOMS: atom_id res chain seq x y z
N MET A 1 -7.30 7.40 23.10
CA MET A 1 -5.99 7.30 22.41
C MET A 1 -6.22 7.14 20.90
N LEU A 2 -5.56 7.95 20.11
CA LEU A 2 -5.70 7.88 18.66
C LEU A 2 -4.93 6.68 18.11
N LYS A 3 -5.56 5.96 17.18
CA LYS A 3 -4.90 4.84 16.51
C LYS A 3 -3.86 5.36 15.52
N SER A 4 -2.74 4.67 15.40
CA SER A 4 -1.77 4.96 14.35
C SER A 4 -2.36 4.62 12.98
N VAL A 5 -1.85 5.25 11.93
CA VAL A 5 -2.30 4.97 10.57
C VAL A 5 -1.97 3.51 10.21
N ASP A 6 -0.82 3.00 10.63
CA ASP A 6 -0.43 1.61 10.36
C ASP A 6 -1.41 0.63 11.02
N LYS A 7 -1.90 0.96 12.22
CA LYS A 7 -2.90 0.13 12.89
C LYS A 7 -4.24 0.16 12.13
N MET A 8 -4.61 1.31 11.59
CA MET A 8 -5.82 1.42 10.76
C MET A 8 -5.72 0.58 9.49
N PHE A 9 -4.55 0.57 8.83
CA PHE A 9 -4.31 -0.32 7.69
C PHE A 9 -4.42 -1.79 8.10
N LYS A 10 -3.87 -2.15 9.26
CA LYS A 10 -3.93 -3.51 9.76
C LYS A 10 -5.37 -3.97 9.98
N GLU A 11 -6.23 -3.08 10.45
CA GLU A 11 -7.64 -3.40 10.71
C GLU A 11 -8.40 -3.78 9.43
N ILE A 12 -7.95 -3.33 8.27
CA ILE A 12 -8.53 -3.70 6.99
C ILE A 12 -7.69 -4.74 6.23
N GLY A 13 -6.73 -5.36 6.93
CA GLY A 13 -5.96 -6.47 6.41
C GLY A 13 -4.62 -6.13 5.80
N PHE A 14 -4.27 -4.85 5.69
CA PHE A 14 -2.96 -4.45 5.17
C PHE A 14 -1.90 -4.46 6.26
N ILE A 15 -0.86 -5.24 6.06
CA ILE A 15 0.27 -5.35 6.97
C ILE A 15 1.45 -4.59 6.36
N LYS A 16 2.07 -3.73 7.15
CA LYS A 16 3.26 -3.03 6.70
C LYS A 16 4.43 -4.01 6.60
N ILE A 17 4.98 -4.12 5.40
CA ILE A 17 6.09 -5.03 5.11
C ILE A 17 7.42 -4.31 5.27
N GLU A 18 7.50 -3.07 4.80
CA GLU A 18 8.73 -2.29 4.85
C GLU A 18 8.43 -0.81 4.81
N GLU A 19 9.25 -0.03 5.51
CA GLU A 19 9.20 1.43 5.45
C GLU A 19 10.62 1.96 5.44
N THR A 20 10.95 2.71 4.39
CA THR A 20 12.27 3.35 4.22
C THR A 20 12.07 4.85 4.02
N GLY A 21 13.17 5.59 3.82
CA GLY A 21 13.09 7.01 3.46
C GLY A 21 12.54 7.25 2.06
N GLU A 22 12.37 6.20 1.25
CA GLU A 22 11.94 6.32 -0.14
C GLU A 22 10.60 5.68 -0.42
N TYR A 23 10.19 4.68 0.38
CA TYR A 23 8.89 4.02 0.16
C TYR A 23 8.35 3.36 1.42
N VAL A 24 7.04 3.13 1.40
CA VAL A 24 6.33 2.32 2.40
C VAL A 24 5.53 1.29 1.64
N LYS A 25 5.66 0.02 2.04
CA LYS A 25 4.98 -1.09 1.37
C LYS A 25 4.05 -1.81 2.35
N TYR A 26 2.80 -1.99 1.94
CA TYR A 26 1.81 -2.78 2.67
C TYR A 26 1.35 -3.93 1.79
N GLU A 27 0.97 -5.05 2.40
CA GLU A 27 0.44 -6.20 1.68
C GLU A 27 -0.81 -6.73 2.38
N ARG A 28 -1.76 -7.19 1.58
CA ARG A 28 -2.99 -7.83 2.06
C ARG A 28 -3.23 -9.10 1.26
N VAL A 29 -3.35 -10.24 1.95
CA VAL A 29 -3.69 -11.51 1.31
C VAL A 29 -5.19 -11.59 1.18
N ASP A 30 -5.67 -11.93 -0.01
CA ASP A 30 -7.09 -12.12 -0.30
C ASP A 30 -7.39 -13.61 -0.29
N ASP A 31 -8.32 -14.03 0.59
CA ASP A 31 -8.71 -15.44 0.73
C ASP A 31 -9.51 -15.93 -0.48
N ILE A 32 -10.11 -15.02 -1.24
CA ILE A 32 -11.00 -15.37 -2.35
C ILE A 32 -10.21 -15.57 -3.64
N SER A 33 -9.17 -14.77 -3.86
CA SER A 33 -8.31 -14.85 -5.03
C SER A 33 -6.91 -15.25 -4.63
N PRO A 34 -6.28 -16.20 -5.34
CA PRO A 34 -4.88 -16.50 -5.05
C PRO A 34 -4.01 -15.32 -5.45
N GLY A 35 -3.50 -14.61 -4.47
CA GLY A 35 -2.65 -13.47 -4.73
C GLY A 35 -2.56 -12.54 -3.55
N THR A 36 -1.64 -11.60 -3.66
CA THR A 36 -1.39 -10.60 -2.63
C THR A 36 -1.63 -9.23 -3.22
N GLN A 37 -2.49 -8.45 -2.58
CA GLN A 37 -2.65 -7.04 -2.96
C GLN A 37 -1.51 -6.25 -2.34
N VAL A 38 -0.77 -5.52 -3.17
CA VAL A 38 0.34 -4.69 -2.73
C VAL A 38 -0.08 -3.23 -2.82
N LEU A 39 0.21 -2.48 -1.77
CA LEU A 39 0.03 -1.04 -1.73
C LEU A 39 1.40 -0.42 -1.49
N LEU A 40 1.88 0.31 -2.47
CA LEU A 40 3.21 0.92 -2.42
C LEU A 40 3.08 2.44 -2.52
N ILE A 41 3.49 3.13 -1.46
CA ILE A 41 3.61 4.58 -1.44
C ILE A 41 5.09 4.89 -1.59
N SER A 42 5.46 5.64 -2.63
CA SER A 42 6.86 5.90 -2.90
C SER A 42 7.12 7.38 -3.17
N ARG A 43 8.33 7.79 -2.88
CA ARG A 43 8.82 9.14 -3.13
C ARG A 43 10.21 9.06 -3.75
N LYS A 44 10.39 9.73 -4.88
CA LYS A 44 11.71 9.94 -5.45
C LYS A 44 12.13 11.38 -5.20
N ARG A 45 13.41 11.56 -4.92
CA ARG A 45 13.97 12.89 -4.71
C ARG A 45 13.67 13.76 -5.95
N HIS A 46 13.13 14.97 -5.74
CA HIS A 46 12.75 15.93 -6.77
C HIS A 46 11.53 15.52 -7.62
N PHE A 47 10.81 14.47 -7.23
CA PHE A 47 9.59 14.05 -7.91
C PHE A 47 8.43 13.97 -6.93
N PRO A 48 7.19 14.16 -7.40
CA PRO A 48 6.03 13.98 -6.53
C PRO A 48 5.94 12.57 -5.98
N SER A 49 5.35 12.44 -4.80
CA SER A 49 5.05 11.14 -4.22
C SER A 49 4.03 10.42 -5.09
N SER A 50 4.12 9.11 -5.14
CA SER A 50 3.20 8.29 -5.94
C SER A 50 2.68 7.12 -5.13
N VAL A 51 1.52 6.62 -5.56
CA VAL A 51 0.88 5.46 -4.94
C VAL A 51 0.60 4.45 -6.03
N LYS A 52 1.02 3.20 -5.79
CA LYS A 52 0.72 2.08 -6.68
C LYS A 52 -0.02 1.02 -5.88
N THR A 53 -1.02 0.43 -6.50
CA THR A 53 -1.69 -0.72 -5.91
C THR A 53 -1.93 -1.74 -7.02
N TYR A 54 -1.63 -3.01 -6.72
CA TYR A 54 -1.72 -4.08 -7.71
C TYR A 54 -1.85 -5.42 -6.99
N TYR A 55 -2.37 -6.41 -7.72
CA TYR A 55 -2.33 -7.80 -7.28
C TYR A 55 -1.09 -8.47 -7.85
N ASP A 56 -0.34 -9.11 -6.97
CA ASP A 56 0.81 -9.92 -7.35
C ASP A 56 0.35 -11.38 -7.29
N ASN A 57 0.05 -11.95 -8.46
CA ASN A 57 -0.43 -13.31 -8.60
C ASN A 57 0.67 -14.20 -9.17
N PHE A 58 0.88 -15.34 -8.52
CA PHE A 58 1.84 -16.33 -9.01
C PHE A 58 1.06 -17.39 -9.79
N LEU A 59 1.22 -17.38 -11.12
CA LEU A 59 0.56 -18.33 -12.01
C LEU A 59 1.59 -19.06 -12.87
N ASN A 60 1.53 -20.41 -12.85
CA ASN A 60 2.40 -21.26 -13.68
C ASN A 60 3.89 -20.93 -13.57
N GLY A 61 4.34 -20.61 -12.35
CA GLY A 61 5.74 -20.26 -12.11
C GLY A 61 6.12 -18.83 -12.48
N SER A 62 5.15 -18.01 -12.89
CA SER A 62 5.36 -16.61 -13.26
C SER A 62 4.53 -15.69 -12.39
N THR A 63 5.08 -14.52 -12.07
CA THR A 63 4.36 -13.47 -11.37
C THR A 63 3.55 -12.66 -12.38
N VAL A 64 2.26 -12.57 -12.14
CA VAL A 64 1.37 -11.74 -12.96
C VAL A 64 0.91 -10.56 -12.10
N ILE A 65 1.16 -9.36 -12.58
CA ILE A 65 0.77 -8.12 -11.90
C ILE A 65 -0.50 -7.60 -12.55
N SER A 66 -1.57 -7.48 -11.76
CA SER A 66 -2.85 -6.96 -12.24
C SER A 66 -3.16 -5.64 -11.55
N PRO A 67 -3.59 -4.60 -12.29
CA PRO A 67 -3.96 -3.34 -11.67
C PRO A 67 -5.19 -3.51 -10.77
N VAL A 68 -5.22 -2.77 -9.69
CA VAL A 68 -6.35 -2.74 -8.77
C VAL A 68 -6.51 -1.33 -8.24
N GLY A 69 -7.74 -0.92 -8.00
CA GLY A 69 -8.02 0.40 -7.45
C GLY A 69 -8.04 0.41 -5.93
N LEU A 70 -8.03 1.60 -5.36
CA LEU A 70 -8.19 1.80 -3.93
C LEU A 70 -9.64 2.19 -3.64
N THR A 71 -10.18 1.70 -2.53
CA THR A 71 -11.47 2.17 -2.04
C THR A 71 -11.31 3.59 -1.48
N TYR A 72 -12.45 4.24 -1.24
CA TYR A 72 -12.45 5.57 -0.64
C TYR A 72 -11.73 5.57 0.72
N TYR A 73 -12.02 4.57 1.56
CA TYR A 73 -11.39 4.47 2.87
C TYR A 73 -9.88 4.24 2.78
N GLU A 74 -9.46 3.35 1.87
CA GLU A 74 -8.04 3.08 1.63
C GLU A 74 -7.33 4.34 1.15
N THR A 75 -7.96 5.10 0.27
CA THR A 75 -7.40 6.37 -0.22
C THR A 75 -7.21 7.35 0.94
N LYS A 76 -8.18 7.44 1.83
CA LYS A 76 -8.06 8.31 3.00
C LYS A 76 -6.88 7.91 3.89
N LEU A 77 -6.67 6.61 4.10
CA LEU A 77 -5.55 6.12 4.91
C LEU A 77 -4.21 6.42 4.25
N VAL A 78 -4.13 6.26 2.91
CA VAL A 78 -2.93 6.61 2.16
C VAL A 78 -2.59 8.08 2.35
N LEU A 79 -3.57 8.96 2.19
CA LEU A 79 -3.36 10.40 2.37
C LEU A 79 -2.92 10.73 3.80
N LYS A 80 -3.52 10.08 4.79
CA LYS A 80 -3.12 10.25 6.18
C LYS A 80 -1.67 9.84 6.41
N LYS A 81 -1.26 8.70 5.84
CA LYS A 81 0.12 8.22 5.98
C LYS A 81 1.09 9.19 5.33
N MET A 82 0.80 9.62 4.11
CA MET A 82 1.65 10.56 3.38
C MET A 82 1.81 11.88 4.16
N LYS A 83 0.73 12.39 4.72
CA LYS A 83 0.78 13.60 5.54
C LYS A 83 1.64 13.40 6.78
N LYS A 84 1.49 12.24 7.45
CA LYS A 84 2.23 11.93 8.68
C LYS A 84 3.73 11.87 8.44
N ILE A 85 4.17 11.29 7.32
CA ILE A 85 5.58 11.16 7.00
C ILE A 85 6.13 12.31 6.15
N GLY A 86 5.30 13.31 5.87
CA GLY A 86 5.74 14.52 5.16
C GLY A 86 5.85 14.38 3.65
N TRP A 87 5.21 13.38 3.07
CA TRP A 87 5.26 13.12 1.62
C TRP A 87 4.04 13.73 0.92
N THR A 88 3.84 15.01 1.08
CA THR A 88 2.67 15.72 0.55
C THR A 88 2.94 16.46 -0.76
N TYR A 89 4.10 16.25 -1.32
CA TYR A 89 4.49 16.85 -2.60
C TYR A 89 4.24 15.89 -3.75
#